data_87849d38cc4ac253d3309d009011c8d8
#
_entry.id   87849d38cc4ac253d3309d009011c8d8
#
_cell.length_a   1.000
_cell.length_b   1.000
_cell.length_c   1.000
_cell.angle_alpha   90.00
_cell.angle_beta   90.00
_cell.angle_gamma   90.00
#
_symmetry.space_group_name_H-M   'P 1'
#
loop_
_entity.id
_entity.type
_entity.pdbx_description
1 polymer ?
#
loop_
_entity_poly.entity_id
_entity_poly.type
_entity_poly.pdbx_seq_one_letter_code
_entity_poly.pdbx_strand_id
1 'polypeptide(L)'
;MNYRHHFHAGNFADVMKHVLLLQLLTRLNAKDKPYRYVDTHGGAGKYDLSTSEAQKSGEFLTGIHRLVKLDDSITRQAPEGVQQYLKIVETMRSTSGKGAYPGSPWFALEGMREIDKA
;
A
#
# COMPACT_ATOMS: atom_id res chain seq x y z
N MET A 1 25.60 4.64 3.58
CA MET A 1 24.72 3.71 2.87
C MET A 1 23.41 4.42 2.54
N ASN A 2 23.04 4.39 1.27
CA ASN A 2 21.82 5.05 0.83
C ASN A 2 20.66 4.05 0.80
N TYR A 3 19.67 4.28 1.65
CA TYR A 3 18.46 3.48 1.63
C TYR A 3 17.63 3.82 0.38
N ARG A 4 17.27 2.80 -0.40
CA ARG A 4 16.42 2.96 -1.57
C ARG A 4 15.25 1.99 -1.46
N HIS A 5 14.07 2.54 -1.22
CA HIS A 5 12.87 1.73 -1.02
C HIS A 5 12.49 0.91 -2.27
N HIS A 6 12.96 1.30 -3.44
CA HIS A 6 12.72 0.55 -4.68
C HIS A 6 13.15 -0.92 -4.59
N PHE A 7 14.17 -1.23 -3.78
CA PHE A 7 14.57 -2.62 -3.54
C PHE A 7 13.62 -3.38 -2.64
N HIS A 8 12.84 -2.68 -1.82
CA HIS A 8 12.04 -3.24 -0.74
C HIS A 8 10.53 -3.10 -0.95
N ALA A 9 10.13 -2.33 -1.96
CA ALA A 9 8.71 -2.02 -2.21
C ALA A 9 7.90 -3.31 -2.34
N GLY A 10 6.76 -3.35 -1.67
CA GLY A 10 5.86 -4.49 -1.71
C GLY A 10 6.31 -5.69 -0.89
N ASN A 11 7.38 -5.58 -0.09
CA ASN A 11 7.79 -6.66 0.80
C ASN A 11 6.75 -6.84 1.93
N PHE A 12 6.92 -7.89 2.74
CA PHE A 12 5.93 -8.19 3.79
C PHE A 12 5.81 -7.04 4.81
N ALA A 13 6.89 -6.32 5.08
CA ALA A 13 6.86 -5.18 6.01
C ALA A 13 6.04 -4.03 5.42
N ASP A 14 6.16 -3.77 4.12
CA ASP A 14 5.32 -2.80 3.42
C ASP A 14 3.85 -3.19 3.47
N VAL A 15 3.54 -4.45 3.22
CA VAL A 15 2.16 -4.95 3.30
C VAL A 15 1.59 -4.66 4.69
N MET A 16 2.31 -5.05 5.73
CA MET A 16 1.86 -4.85 7.12
C MET A 16 1.71 -3.36 7.45
N LYS A 17 2.68 -2.55 7.07
CA LYS A 17 2.66 -1.10 7.30
C LYS A 17 1.47 -0.43 6.62
N HIS A 18 1.20 -0.77 5.39
CA HIS A 18 0.15 -0.13 4.62
C HIS A 18 -1.25 -0.58 5.07
N VAL A 19 -1.40 -1.84 5.45
CA VAL A 19 -2.66 -2.31 6.06
C VAL A 19 -2.92 -1.57 7.37
N LEU A 20 -1.91 -1.43 8.23
CA LEU A 20 -2.05 -0.69 9.48
C LEU A 20 -2.35 0.79 9.26
N LEU A 21 -1.69 1.41 8.28
CA LEU A 21 -1.96 2.81 7.93
C LEU A 21 -3.43 3.01 7.58
N LEU A 22 -3.98 2.16 6.71
CA LEU A 22 -5.39 2.24 6.32
C LEU A 22 -6.32 2.03 7.51
N GLN A 23 -5.99 1.11 8.40
CA GLN A 23 -6.78 0.87 9.61
C GLN A 23 -6.80 2.08 10.53
N LEU A 24 -5.65 2.73 10.71
CA LEU A 24 -5.55 3.95 11.51
C LEU A 24 -6.40 5.08 10.92
N LEU A 25 -6.32 5.27 9.60
CA LEU A 25 -7.10 6.31 8.93
C LEU A 25 -8.61 6.01 9.04
N THR A 26 -9.00 4.75 8.88
CA THR A 26 -10.40 4.34 9.03
C THR A 26 -10.94 4.68 10.43
N ARG A 27 -10.14 4.45 11.47
CA ARG A 27 -10.56 4.78 12.83
C ARG A 27 -10.65 6.29 13.05
N LEU A 28 -9.71 7.06 12.50
CA LEU A 28 -9.78 8.51 12.55
C LEU A 28 -10.98 9.06 11.77
N ASN A 29 -11.30 8.42 10.64
CA ASN A 29 -12.44 8.83 9.81
C ASN A 29 -13.80 8.61 10.49
N ALA A 30 -13.85 7.77 11.52
CA ALA A 30 -15.09 7.54 12.27
C ALA A 30 -15.49 8.78 13.10
N LYS A 31 -14.59 9.74 13.28
CA LYS A 31 -14.85 11.00 13.98
C LYS A 31 -15.04 12.12 12.95
N ASP A 32 -15.88 13.09 13.27
CA ASP A 32 -16.13 14.23 12.39
C ASP A 32 -14.97 15.22 12.34
N LYS A 33 -14.04 15.11 13.28
CA LYS A 33 -12.89 16.01 13.38
C LYS A 33 -11.90 15.72 12.26
N PRO A 34 -11.46 16.75 11.49
CA PRO A 34 -10.44 16.57 10.49
C PRO A 34 -9.07 16.34 11.12
N TYR A 35 -8.18 15.67 10.38
CA TYR A 35 -6.80 15.46 10.79
C TYR A 35 -5.85 15.89 9.66
N ARG A 36 -4.58 16.00 10.01
CA ARG A 36 -3.50 16.23 9.05
C ARG A 36 -2.59 15.01 9.02
N TYR A 37 -2.33 14.51 7.83
CA TYR A 37 -1.37 13.44 7.61
C TYR A 37 0.00 14.05 7.29
N VAL A 38 1.02 13.64 8.04
CA VAL A 38 2.41 14.04 7.80
C VAL A 38 3.26 12.77 7.81
N ASP A 39 4.03 12.58 6.74
CA ASP A 39 4.91 11.42 6.62
C ASP A 39 6.33 11.92 6.35
N THR A 40 7.20 11.79 7.34
CA THR A 40 8.59 12.26 7.25
C THR A 40 9.46 11.33 6.39
N HIS A 41 8.98 10.12 6.09
CA HIS A 41 9.70 9.10 5.33
C HIS A 41 8.80 8.47 4.29
N GLY A 42 7.94 9.25 3.67
CA GLY A 42 6.89 8.76 2.77
C GLY A 42 7.41 8.11 1.49
N GLY A 43 8.56 8.55 1.02
CA GLY A 43 9.12 8.04 -0.23
C GLY A 43 8.26 8.37 -1.45
N ALA A 44 8.30 7.52 -2.45
CA ALA A 44 7.51 7.69 -3.68
C ALA A 44 6.05 7.29 -3.45
N GLY A 45 5.16 7.92 -4.23
CA GLY A 45 3.74 7.54 -4.19
C GLY A 45 3.46 6.27 -4.96
N LYS A 46 4.33 5.89 -5.90
CA LYS A 46 4.17 4.71 -6.74
C LYS A 46 5.53 4.07 -7.01
N TYR A 47 5.57 2.76 -6.95
CA TYR A 47 6.75 1.95 -7.29
C TYR A 47 6.42 1.01 -8.43
N ASP A 48 7.45 0.62 -9.18
CA ASP A 48 7.33 -0.37 -10.25
C ASP A 48 8.14 -1.61 -9.85
N LEU A 49 7.46 -2.71 -9.60
CA LEU A 49 8.08 -3.96 -9.17
C LEU A 49 8.78 -4.71 -10.32
N SER A 50 8.63 -4.22 -11.56
CA SER A 50 9.35 -4.78 -12.70
C SER A 50 10.76 -4.20 -12.87
N THR A 51 11.13 -3.20 -12.05
CA THR A 51 12.47 -2.59 -12.12
C THR A 51 13.56 -3.56 -11.74
N SER A 52 14.79 -3.26 -12.18
CA SER A 52 15.96 -4.07 -11.81
C SER A 52 16.20 -4.11 -10.31
N GLU A 53 15.95 -3.00 -9.60
CA GLU A 53 16.09 -2.94 -8.15
C GLU A 53 15.14 -3.92 -7.45
N ALA A 54 13.85 -3.89 -7.80
CA ALA A 54 12.86 -4.78 -7.21
C ALA A 54 13.13 -6.25 -7.56
N GLN A 55 13.46 -6.53 -8.81
CA GLN A 55 13.76 -7.89 -9.27
C GLN A 55 15.02 -8.45 -8.61
N LYS A 56 16.03 -7.61 -8.40
CA LYS A 56 17.28 -8.03 -7.78
C LYS A 56 17.09 -8.51 -6.35
N SER A 57 16.31 -7.79 -5.55
CA SER A 57 16.04 -8.19 -4.17
C SER A 57 14.99 -9.30 -4.10
N GLY A 58 13.98 -9.25 -4.96
CA GLY A 58 12.88 -10.20 -4.98
C GLY A 58 12.00 -10.17 -3.72
N GLU A 59 12.11 -9.15 -2.89
CA GLU A 59 11.40 -9.12 -1.61
C GLU A 59 9.89 -9.04 -1.77
N PHE A 60 9.39 -8.45 -2.87
CA PHE A 60 7.95 -8.39 -3.15
C PHE A 60 7.33 -9.78 -3.34
N LEU A 61 8.13 -10.78 -3.70
CA LEU A 61 7.64 -12.15 -3.94
C LEU A 61 7.05 -12.80 -2.69
N THR A 62 7.56 -12.47 -1.51
CA THR A 62 7.04 -12.96 -0.23
C THR A 62 6.14 -11.94 0.47
N GLY A 63 5.85 -10.83 -0.20
CA GLY A 63 4.94 -9.80 0.27
C GLY A 63 3.68 -9.74 -0.58
N ILE A 64 3.53 -8.61 -1.30
CA ILE A 64 2.31 -8.36 -2.11
C ILE A 64 2.04 -9.47 -3.14
N HIS A 65 3.08 -10.04 -3.72
CA HIS A 65 2.91 -11.06 -4.74
C HIS A 65 2.13 -12.28 -4.23
N ARG A 66 2.35 -12.67 -2.98
CA ARG A 66 1.61 -13.78 -2.36
C ARG A 66 0.13 -13.46 -2.20
N LEU A 67 -0.18 -12.21 -1.83
CA LEU A 67 -1.57 -11.80 -1.61
C LEU A 67 -2.37 -11.72 -2.91
N VAL A 68 -1.77 -11.19 -3.98
CA VAL A 68 -2.48 -11.09 -5.25
C VAL A 68 -2.68 -12.44 -5.93
N LYS A 69 -1.95 -13.47 -5.51
CA LYS A 69 -2.12 -14.84 -6.02
C LYS A 69 -3.13 -15.68 -5.23
N LEU A 70 -3.62 -15.16 -4.10
CA LEU A 70 -4.63 -15.88 -3.33
C LEU A 70 -5.93 -15.99 -4.12
N ASP A 71 -6.61 -17.11 -3.92
CA ASP A 71 -7.92 -17.34 -4.50
C ASP A 71 -8.91 -16.28 -3.98
N ASP A 72 -9.81 -15.83 -4.84
CA ASP A 72 -10.83 -14.85 -4.47
C ASP A 72 -11.68 -15.31 -3.29
N SER A 73 -11.95 -16.61 -3.17
CA SER A 73 -12.68 -17.16 -2.03
C SER A 73 -11.97 -16.91 -0.71
N ILE A 74 -10.63 -16.93 -0.72
CA ILE A 74 -9.81 -16.65 0.46
C ILE A 74 -9.77 -15.16 0.76
N THR A 75 -9.56 -14.33 -0.27
CA THR A 75 -9.48 -12.89 -0.09
C THR A 75 -10.80 -12.28 0.38
N ARG A 76 -11.93 -12.83 -0.03
CA ARG A 76 -13.25 -12.38 0.44
C ARG A 76 -13.48 -12.61 1.94
N GLN A 77 -12.78 -13.59 2.51
CA GLN A 77 -12.86 -13.91 3.93
C GLN A 77 -11.84 -13.15 4.77
N ALA A 78 -10.93 -12.41 4.11
CA ALA A 78 -9.91 -11.63 4.80
C ALA A 78 -10.56 -10.49 5.61
N PRO A 79 -9.88 -10.01 6.66
CA PRO A 79 -10.33 -8.82 7.38
C PRO A 79 -10.55 -7.64 6.43
N GLU A 80 -11.51 -6.78 6.77
CA GLU A 80 -11.91 -5.65 5.93
C GLU A 80 -10.73 -4.75 5.56
N GLY A 81 -9.81 -4.52 6.48
CA GLY A 81 -8.61 -3.71 6.20
C GLY A 81 -7.70 -4.31 5.15
N VAL A 82 -7.59 -5.63 5.11
CA VAL A 82 -6.82 -6.33 4.08
C VAL A 82 -7.52 -6.22 2.73
N GLN A 83 -8.85 -6.36 2.72
CA GLN A 83 -9.63 -6.21 1.48
C GLN A 83 -9.51 -4.80 0.90
N GLN A 84 -9.58 -3.77 1.75
CA GLN A 84 -9.39 -2.39 1.35
C GLN A 84 -8.00 -2.17 0.75
N TYR A 85 -6.98 -2.70 1.40
CA TYR A 85 -5.60 -2.63 0.93
C TYR A 85 -5.45 -3.26 -0.46
N LEU A 86 -5.96 -4.47 -0.64
CA LEU A 86 -5.87 -5.18 -1.93
C LEU A 86 -6.63 -4.45 -3.03
N LYS A 87 -7.76 -3.84 -2.72
CA LYS A 87 -8.54 -3.07 -3.69
C LYS A 87 -7.74 -1.88 -4.21
N ILE A 88 -7.05 -1.18 -3.33
CA ILE A 88 -6.19 -0.05 -3.73
C ILE A 88 -5.06 -0.51 -4.63
N VAL A 89 -4.40 -1.62 -4.28
CA VAL A 89 -3.33 -2.20 -5.11
C VAL A 89 -3.86 -2.59 -6.48
N GLU A 90 -4.98 -3.27 -6.55
CA GLU A 90 -5.59 -3.70 -7.81
C GLU A 90 -5.98 -2.53 -8.69
N THR A 91 -6.56 -1.48 -8.11
CA THR A 91 -6.94 -0.27 -8.84
C THR A 91 -5.72 0.38 -9.47
N MET A 92 -4.63 0.50 -8.73
CA MET A 92 -3.39 1.05 -9.30
C MET A 92 -2.85 0.17 -10.44
N ARG A 93 -2.88 -1.14 -10.27
CA ARG A 93 -2.39 -2.06 -11.30
C ARG A 93 -3.22 -2.02 -12.58
N SER A 94 -4.52 -1.80 -12.47
CA SER A 94 -5.39 -1.69 -13.63
C SER A 94 -5.15 -0.42 -14.44
N THR A 95 -4.66 0.64 -13.80
CA THR A 95 -4.40 1.92 -14.48
C THR A 95 -2.93 2.13 -14.84
N SER A 96 -2.01 1.55 -14.08
CA SER A 96 -0.56 1.82 -14.20
C SER A 96 0.27 0.58 -14.58
N GLY A 97 -0.34 -0.61 -14.66
CA GLY A 97 0.34 -1.84 -15.03
C GLY A 97 0.50 -2.82 -13.88
N LYS A 98 0.72 -4.08 -14.23
CA LYS A 98 0.78 -5.19 -13.27
C LYS A 98 1.93 -5.12 -12.27
N GLY A 99 2.96 -4.35 -12.57
CA GLY A 99 4.10 -4.16 -11.68
C GLY A 99 3.94 -2.98 -10.72
N ALA A 100 2.86 -2.19 -10.84
CA ALA A 100 2.68 -1.01 -10.01
C ALA A 100 2.35 -1.38 -8.56
N TYR A 101 2.98 -0.68 -7.62
CA TYR A 101 2.70 -0.83 -6.19
C TYR A 101 2.62 0.54 -5.52
N PRO A 102 1.55 0.82 -4.74
CA PRO A 102 1.40 2.13 -4.10
C PRO A 102 2.39 2.32 -2.95
N GLY A 103 2.90 3.53 -2.81
CA GLY A 103 3.65 3.92 -1.62
C GLY A 103 2.73 4.47 -0.54
N SER A 104 3.29 4.77 0.65
CA SER A 104 2.52 5.31 1.77
C SER A 104 1.72 6.56 1.42
N PRO A 105 2.29 7.55 0.67
CA PRO A 105 1.50 8.73 0.30
C PRO A 105 0.26 8.40 -0.51
N TRP A 106 0.33 7.41 -1.40
CA TRP A 106 -0.82 6.99 -2.19
C TRP A 106 -1.90 6.37 -1.32
N PHE A 107 -1.52 5.44 -0.43
CA PHE A 107 -2.47 4.82 0.51
C PHE A 107 -3.11 5.88 1.42
N ALA A 108 -2.33 6.85 1.88
CA ALA A 108 -2.84 7.92 2.72
C ALA A 108 -3.91 8.74 1.99
N LEU A 109 -3.64 9.15 0.75
CA LEU A 109 -4.60 9.91 -0.04
C LEU A 109 -5.89 9.12 -0.28
N GLU A 110 -5.79 7.82 -0.55
CA GLU A 110 -6.96 6.96 -0.75
C GLU A 110 -7.78 6.79 0.53
N GLY A 111 -7.14 6.81 1.69
CA GLY A 111 -7.83 6.64 2.98
C GLY A 111 -8.32 7.95 3.60
N MET A 112 -7.90 9.10 3.11
CA MET A 112 -8.26 10.40 3.66
C MET A 112 -9.58 10.92 3.08
N ARG A 113 -10.26 11.76 3.87
CA ARG A 113 -11.48 12.45 3.44
C ARG A 113 -11.11 13.83 2.89
N GLU A 114 -12.06 14.47 2.19
CA GLU A 114 -11.85 15.83 1.65
C GLU A 114 -11.56 16.87 2.75
N ILE A 115 -12.08 16.65 3.97
CA ILE A 115 -11.85 17.56 5.10
C ILE A 115 -10.47 17.41 5.72
N ASP A 116 -9.75 16.33 5.41
CA ASP A 116 -8.42 16.07 5.95
C ASP A 116 -7.34 16.69 5.06
N LYS A 117 -6.14 16.88 5.61
CA LYS A 117 -5.02 17.50 4.89
C LYS A 117 -3.77 16.63 4.98
N ALA A 118 -3.03 16.65 3.91
CA ALA A 118 -1.72 16.02 3.86
C ALA A 118 -0.59 17.05 3.88
#